data_a122d6c0eac340f2e1a3e80547380328
#
_entry.id   a122d6c0eac340f2e1a3e80547380328
#
_cell.length_a   1.000
_cell.length_b   1.000
_cell.length_c   1.000
_cell.angle_alpha   90.00
_cell.angle_beta   90.00
_cell.angle_gamma   90.00
#
_symmetry.space_group_name_H-M   'P 1'
#
loop_
_entity.id
_entity.type
_entity.pdbx_description
1 polymer ?
#
loop_
_entity_poly.entity_id
_entity_poly.type
_entity_poly.pdbx_seq_one_letter_code
_entity_poly.pdbx_strand_id
1 'polypeptide(L)' 'MALIEHEARVGLPRMWEHPKRTRTRRGGVVASMVGGYTAILLVRQPNGVENSIRRQCSTLNEAETWLDEQIGEDE' A
#
# COMPACT_ATOMS: atom_id res chain seq x y z
N MET A 1 3.74 -5.12 -13.54
CA MET A 1 3.28 -4.66 -12.22
C MET A 1 4.41 -3.91 -11.52
N ALA A 2 4.10 -2.76 -10.95
CA ALA A 2 5.12 -1.89 -10.36
C ALA A 2 5.38 -2.15 -8.88
N LEU A 3 4.52 -2.92 -8.21
CA LEU A 3 4.69 -3.22 -6.80
C LEU A 3 5.99 -4.00 -6.56
N ILE A 4 6.70 -3.63 -5.50
CA ILE A 4 7.96 -4.26 -5.13
C ILE A 4 7.69 -5.21 -3.98
N GLU A 5 7.93 -6.50 -4.19
CA GLU A 5 7.67 -7.49 -3.16
C GLU A 5 8.82 -7.51 -2.16
N HIS A 6 8.47 -7.48 -0.88
CA HIS A 6 9.46 -7.60 0.18
C HIS A 6 9.89 -9.06 0.31
N GLU A 7 11.09 -9.24 0.84
CA GLU A 7 11.61 -10.58 1.05
C GLU A 7 10.71 -11.34 2.02
N ALA A 8 10.37 -12.58 1.66
CA ALA A 8 9.47 -13.38 2.48
C ALA A 8 10.17 -13.78 3.79
N ARG A 9 9.41 -13.76 4.88
CA ARG A 9 9.90 -14.16 6.19
C ARG A 9 8.95 -15.16 6.80
N VAL A 10 9.51 -16.12 7.53
CA VAL A 10 8.70 -17.15 8.19
C VAL A 10 7.77 -16.48 9.20
N GLY A 11 6.49 -16.85 9.13
CA GLY A 11 5.50 -16.35 10.07
C GLY A 11 4.90 -15.00 9.71
N LEU A 12 5.35 -14.37 8.63
CA LEU A 12 4.81 -13.09 8.20
C LEU A 12 4.11 -13.23 6.85
N PRO A 13 3.04 -12.45 6.62
CA PRO A 13 2.37 -12.48 5.32
C PRO A 13 3.25 -11.85 4.25
N ARG A 14 2.94 -12.17 3.00
CA ARG A 14 3.63 -11.52 1.89
C ARG A 14 3.25 -10.05 1.87
N MET A 15 4.23 -9.21 1.55
CA MET A 15 4.06 -7.76 1.57
C MET A 15 4.69 -7.15 0.34
N TRP A 16 4.08 -6.08 -0.15
CA TRP A 16 4.59 -5.32 -1.29
C TRP A 16 4.61 -3.86 -0.94
N GLU A 17 5.54 -3.13 -1.52
CA GLU A 17 5.61 -1.69 -1.36
C GLU A 17 5.34 -1.03 -2.69
N HIS A 18 4.53 0.03 -2.70
CA HIS A 18 4.30 0.80 -3.90
C HIS A 18 5.51 1.71 -4.13
N PRO A 19 6.12 1.70 -5.33
CA PRO A 19 7.32 2.50 -5.59
C PRO A 19 7.04 3.99 -5.63
N LYS A 20 5.80 4.37 -5.94
CA LYS A 20 5.42 5.77 -6.01
C LYS A 20 5.15 6.31 -4.62
N ARG A 21 5.69 7.47 -4.32
CA ARG A 21 5.41 8.12 -3.04
C ARG A 21 5.59 9.62 -3.19
N THR A 22 4.86 10.37 -2.36
CA THR A 22 5.00 11.81 -2.29
C THR A 22 5.48 12.18 -0.89
N ARG A 23 5.58 13.47 -0.62
CA ARG A 23 6.03 13.95 0.70
C ARG A 23 5.05 13.56 1.79
N THR A 24 3.77 13.37 1.45
CA THR A 24 2.73 13.12 2.44
C THR A 24 2.07 11.76 2.30
N ARG A 25 2.31 11.03 1.20
CA ARG A 25 1.59 9.78 0.95
C ARG A 25 2.52 8.68 0.49
N ARG A 26 2.27 7.48 1.00
CA ARG A 26 2.96 6.28 0.56
C ARG A 26 2.05 5.10 0.80
N GLY A 27 2.31 3.99 0.13
CA GLY A 27 1.42 2.86 0.22
C GLY A 27 2.10 1.53 0.11
N GLY A 28 1.40 0.51 0.51
CA GLY A 28 1.84 -0.87 0.39
C GLY A 28 0.67 -1.81 0.39
N VAL A 29 0.96 -3.09 0.20
CA VAL A 29 -0.06 -4.13 0.13
C VAL A 29 0.38 -5.30 0.98
N VAL A 30 -0.57 -5.91 1.69
CA VAL A 30 -0.31 -7.10 2.51
C VAL A 30 -1.28 -8.19 2.06
N ALA A 31 -0.77 -9.41 1.89
CA ALA A 31 -1.64 -10.54 1.58
C ALA A 31 -2.55 -10.82 2.76
N SER A 32 -3.85 -10.96 2.49
CA SER A 32 -4.83 -11.21 3.53
C SER A 32 -4.91 -12.70 3.83
N MET A 33 -5.03 -13.04 5.10
CA MET A 33 -5.13 -14.45 5.50
C MET A 33 -6.47 -15.07 5.10
N VAL A 34 -7.47 -14.23 4.85
CA VAL A 34 -8.79 -14.72 4.44
C VAL A 34 -8.98 -14.65 2.93
N GLY A 35 -7.90 -14.41 2.20
CA GLY A 35 -7.94 -14.29 0.75
C GLY A 35 -7.91 -12.84 0.31
N GLY A 36 -7.40 -12.63 -0.90
CA GLY A 36 -7.27 -11.28 -1.43
C GLY A 36 -6.10 -10.54 -0.81
N TYR A 37 -6.15 -9.21 -0.92
CA TYR A 37 -5.05 -8.35 -0.51
C TYR A 37 -5.60 -7.11 0.16
N THR A 38 -4.84 -6.57 1.11
CA THR A 38 -5.21 -5.33 1.79
C THR A 38 -4.23 -4.24 1.36
N ALA A 39 -4.75 -3.23 0.67
CA ALA A 39 -3.95 -2.06 0.32
C ALA A 39 -3.98 -1.09 1.48
N ILE A 40 -2.83 -0.51 1.81
CA ILE A 40 -2.69 0.40 2.94
C ILE A 40 -2.09 1.69 2.42
N LEU A 41 -2.80 2.79 2.65
CA LEU A 41 -2.33 4.12 2.29
C LEU A 41 -1.97 4.86 3.57
N LEU A 42 -0.76 5.39 3.63
CA LEU A 42 -0.32 6.21 4.76
C LEU A 42 -0.30 7.67 4.32
N VAL A 43 -1.00 8.51 5.06
CA VAL A 43 -1.10 9.93 4.78
C VAL A 43 -0.56 10.71 5.97
N ARG A 44 0.44 11.55 5.72
CA ARG A 44 1.03 12.38 6.77
C ARG A 44 0.34 13.73 6.81
N GLN A 45 -0.13 14.10 7.99
CA GLN A 45 -0.76 15.38 8.20
C GLN A 45 0.30 16.47 8.43
N PRO A 46 -0.06 17.76 8.23
CA PRO A 46 0.90 18.85 8.48
C PRO A 46 1.49 18.86 9.88
N ASN A 47 0.76 18.34 10.86
CA ASN A 47 1.24 18.27 12.26
C ASN A 47 2.13 17.07 12.52
N GLY A 48 2.47 16.28 11.48
CA GLY A 48 3.35 15.13 11.62
C GLY A 48 2.66 13.82 11.94
N VAL A 49 1.36 13.85 12.22
CA VAL A 49 0.60 12.63 12.51
C VAL A 49 0.34 11.89 11.20
N GLU A 50 0.54 10.56 11.21
CA GLU A 50 0.22 9.72 10.06
C GLU A 50 -1.10 8.99 10.30
N ASN A 51 -1.97 9.02 9.30
CA ASN A 51 -3.19 8.24 9.28
C ASN A 51 -3.06 7.13 8.27
N SER A 52 -3.71 5.99 8.50
CA SER A 52 -3.71 4.89 7.56
C SER A 52 -5.13 4.65 7.06
N ILE A 53 -5.23 4.40 5.75
CA ILE A 53 -6.49 4.05 5.11
C ILE A 53 -6.29 2.69 4.48
N ARG A 54 -7.17 1.74 4.74
CA ARG A 54 -7.05 0.38 4.25
C ARG A 54 -8.19 0.06 3.31
N ARG A 55 -7.88 -0.72 2.27
CA ARG A 55 -8.89 -1.18 1.33
C ARG A 55 -8.65 -2.64 1.01
N GLN A 56 -9.70 -3.46 1.13
CA GLN A 56 -9.64 -4.85 0.74
C GLN A 56 -9.77 -4.95 -0.77
N CYS A 57 -8.85 -5.68 -1.40
CA CYS A 57 -8.81 -5.85 -2.85
C CYS A 57 -8.77 -7.33 -3.18
N SER A 58 -9.30 -7.69 -4.35
CA SER A 58 -9.32 -9.07 -4.80
C SER A 58 -8.00 -9.49 -5.44
N THR A 59 -7.28 -8.55 -6.08
CA THR A 59 -6.05 -8.86 -6.78
C THR A 59 -5.00 -7.81 -6.47
N LEU A 60 -3.73 -8.17 -6.70
CA LEU A 60 -2.64 -7.21 -6.54
C LEU A 60 -2.79 -6.04 -7.50
N ASN A 61 -3.25 -6.31 -8.73
CA ASN A 61 -3.42 -5.26 -9.70
C ASN A 61 -4.44 -4.22 -9.25
N GLU A 62 -5.53 -4.69 -8.63
CA GLU A 62 -6.55 -3.80 -8.11
C GLU A 62 -5.97 -2.92 -7.00
N ALA A 63 -5.17 -3.52 -6.12
CA ALA A 63 -4.55 -2.79 -5.03
C ALA A 63 -3.57 -1.75 -5.57
N GLU A 64 -2.78 -2.13 -6.57
CA GLU A 64 -1.81 -1.21 -7.18
C GLU A 64 -2.53 -0.02 -7.81
N THR A 65 -3.61 -0.28 -8.56
CA THR A 65 -4.36 0.77 -9.23
C THR A 65 -4.94 1.74 -8.20
N TRP A 66 -5.51 1.20 -7.14
CA TRP A 66 -6.09 2.05 -6.09
C TRP A 66 -5.02 2.93 -5.46
N LEU A 67 -3.85 2.35 -5.15
CA LEU A 67 -2.76 3.12 -4.56
C LEU A 67 -2.24 4.18 -5.51
N ASP A 68 -2.13 3.85 -6.81
CA ASP A 68 -1.74 4.84 -7.81
C ASP A 68 -2.65 6.07 -7.75
N GLU A 69 -3.94 5.84 -7.67
CA GLU A 69 -4.91 6.93 -7.64
C GLU A 69 -4.82 7.73 -6.34
N GLN A 70 -4.66 7.03 -5.22
CA GLN A 70 -4.64 7.69 -3.92
C GLN A 70 -3.35 8.46 -3.66
N ILE A 71 -2.21 7.92 -4.10
CA ILE A 71 -0.95 8.61 -3.90
C ILE A 71 -0.89 9.84 -4.81
N GLY A 72 -1.38 9.70 -6.04
CA GLY A 72 -1.43 10.83 -6.95
C GLY A 72 -0.05 11.24 -7.42
N GLU A 73 0.02 12.45 -7.96
CA GLU A 73 1.27 12.97 -8.51
C GLU A 73 1.62 14.34 -7.96
N ASP A 74 0.89 14.80 -6.98
CA ASP A 74 1.11 16.09 -6.39
C ASP A 74 2.40 16.10 -5.59
N GLU A 75 2.93 17.26 -5.43
CA GLU A 75 4.21 17.51 -4.80
C GLU A 75 5.36 17.10 -5.69
#